data_8673f387d28fded48fe069210b5f996c
#
_entry.id   8673f387d28fded48fe069210b5f996c
#
_cell.length_a   1.000
_cell.length_b   1.000
_cell.length_c   1.000
_cell.angle_alpha   90.00
_cell.angle_beta   90.00
_cell.angle_gamma   90.00
#
_symmetry.space_group_name_H-M   'P 1'
#
loop_
_entity.id
_entity.type
_entity.pdbx_description
1 polymer ?
#
loop_
_entity_poly.entity_id
_entity_poly.type
_entity_poly.pdbx_seq_one_letter_code
_entity_poly.pdbx_strand_id
1 'polypeptide(L)'
;MCIRDRVITGDTSYSQNVIDNAMNVDVLFHEAQANHMVEILQNFANENGAHLRAKVMADIKTYHTTLIEAAEIANKANVKKLVFYHLTPAPRNYLTELIFVRGVDEVRKDWSLAEDGTLIILPVGSEDIIVANM
;
A
#
# COMPACT_ATOMS: atom_id res chain seq x y z
N MET A 1 -5.60 1.82 -29.92
CA MET A 1 -4.73 0.80 -29.27
C MET A 1 -4.81 1.08 -27.77
N CYS A 2 -5.45 0.22 -27.00
CA CYS A 2 -5.49 0.43 -25.54
C CYS A 2 -4.10 0.09 -24.98
N ILE A 3 -3.36 1.09 -24.59
CA ILE A 3 -2.13 0.91 -23.81
C ILE A 3 -2.60 0.60 -22.40
N ARG A 4 -2.12 -0.51 -21.85
CA ARG A 4 -2.39 -0.90 -20.47
C ARG A 4 -1.17 -0.55 -19.65
N ASP A 5 -1.34 0.41 -18.74
CA ASP A 5 -0.22 1.00 -18.01
C ASP A 5 -0.25 0.62 -16.52
N ARG A 6 0.94 0.48 -15.95
CA ARG A 6 1.15 0.24 -14.52
C ARG A 6 2.31 1.05 -13.99
N VAL A 7 2.20 1.46 -12.74
CA VAL A 7 3.29 2.07 -11.98
C VAL A 7 3.54 1.25 -10.72
N ILE A 8 4.81 1.09 -10.36
CA ILE A 8 5.28 0.42 -9.14
C ILE A 8 6.19 1.40 -8.44
N THR A 9 5.87 1.78 -7.20
CA THR A 9 6.59 2.88 -6.52
C THR A 9 7.94 2.48 -5.93
N GLY A 10 8.10 1.34 -5.34
CA GLY A 10 9.17 1.12 -4.35
C GLY A 10 8.86 1.86 -3.04
N ASP A 11 9.82 1.87 -2.11
CA ASP A 11 9.69 2.58 -0.83
C ASP A 11 9.72 4.09 -1.07
N THR A 12 8.71 4.79 -0.57
CA THR A 12 8.57 6.23 -0.77
C THR A 12 7.68 6.85 0.30
N SER A 13 8.00 8.05 0.73
CA SER A 13 7.02 8.89 1.43
C SER A 13 5.99 9.44 0.44
N TYR A 14 4.92 10.06 0.95
CA TYR A 14 3.94 10.75 0.09
C TYR A 14 4.64 11.66 -0.91
N SER A 15 4.40 11.46 -2.19
CA SER A 15 5.15 12.13 -3.25
C SER A 15 4.26 12.63 -4.39
N GLN A 16 4.40 13.91 -4.73
CA GLN A 16 3.76 14.49 -5.91
C GLN A 16 4.27 13.83 -7.18
N ASN A 17 5.55 13.43 -7.24
CA ASN A 17 6.10 12.74 -8.40
C ASN A 17 5.40 11.39 -8.65
N VAL A 18 4.98 10.68 -7.60
CA VAL A 18 4.19 9.44 -7.79
C VAL A 18 2.85 9.77 -8.41
N ILE A 19 2.16 10.81 -7.93
CA ILE A 19 0.87 11.24 -8.50
C ILE A 19 1.04 11.57 -9.99
N ASP A 20 2.03 12.41 -10.33
CA ASP A 20 2.24 12.90 -11.69
C ASP A 20 2.57 11.75 -12.68
N ASN A 21 3.36 10.76 -12.23
CA ASN A 21 3.73 9.61 -13.07
C ASN A 21 2.67 8.49 -13.09
N ALA A 22 1.74 8.49 -12.14
CA ALA A 22 0.64 7.52 -12.09
C ALA A 22 -0.67 8.04 -12.68
N MET A 23 -0.66 9.21 -13.33
CA MET A 23 -1.87 9.81 -13.90
C MET A 23 -2.56 8.90 -14.91
N ASN A 24 -3.81 8.52 -14.60
CA ASN A 24 -4.70 7.70 -15.44
C ASN A 24 -4.18 6.29 -15.76
N VAL A 25 -3.23 5.75 -14.99
CA VAL A 25 -2.77 4.37 -15.21
C VAL A 25 -3.84 3.36 -14.79
N ASP A 26 -3.79 2.18 -15.40
CA ASP A 26 -4.70 1.08 -15.05
C ASP A 26 -4.43 0.57 -13.63
N VAL A 27 -3.15 0.36 -13.26
CA VAL A 27 -2.78 -0.19 -11.96
C VAL A 27 -1.63 0.60 -11.33
N LEU A 28 -1.80 0.98 -10.09
CA LEU A 28 -0.75 1.49 -9.22
C LEU A 28 -0.44 0.44 -8.14
N PHE A 29 0.78 -0.08 -8.15
CA PHE A 29 1.33 -0.83 -7.04
C PHE A 29 2.04 0.16 -6.11
N HIS A 30 1.55 0.27 -4.88
CA HIS A 30 2.09 1.20 -3.91
C HIS A 30 2.46 0.48 -2.63
N GLU A 31 3.63 0.79 -2.06
CA GLU A 31 3.96 0.34 -0.72
C GLU A 31 2.92 0.85 0.30
N ALA A 32 2.80 0.17 1.44
CA ALA A 32 1.84 0.57 2.44
C ALA A 32 2.30 0.29 3.87
N GLN A 33 2.27 1.32 4.71
CA GLN A 33 2.58 1.22 6.12
C GLN A 33 1.36 1.50 7.00
N ALA A 34 1.10 0.62 7.96
CA ALA A 34 0.06 0.81 8.98
C ALA A 34 0.67 1.47 10.23
N ASN A 35 0.72 2.81 10.25
CA ASN A 35 1.33 3.57 11.34
C ASN A 35 0.76 3.24 12.71
N HIS A 36 -0.54 2.98 12.82
CA HIS A 36 -1.18 2.56 14.07
C HIS A 36 -0.64 1.21 14.60
N MET A 37 -0.29 0.28 13.71
CA MET A 37 0.34 -1.00 14.10
C MET A 37 1.82 -0.81 14.44
N VAL A 38 2.55 0.01 13.69
CA VAL A 38 3.95 0.37 13.98
C VAL A 38 4.06 1.03 15.35
N GLU A 39 3.11 1.89 15.71
CA GLU A 39 3.08 2.57 17.01
C GLU A 39 2.88 1.60 18.17
N ILE A 40 2.02 0.60 18.02
CA ILE A 40 1.85 -0.47 19.02
C ILE A 40 3.18 -1.22 19.21
N LEU A 41 3.85 -1.59 18.11
CA LEU A 41 5.15 -2.28 18.18
C LEU A 41 6.24 -1.40 18.79
N GLN A 42 6.25 -0.11 18.50
CA GLN A 42 7.16 0.87 19.08
C GLN A 42 6.99 0.96 20.60
N ASN A 43 5.75 1.10 21.07
CA ASN A 43 5.43 1.19 22.49
C ASN A 43 5.82 -0.10 23.23
N PHE A 44 5.47 -1.25 22.67
CA PHE A 44 5.87 -2.56 23.22
C PHE A 44 7.40 -2.70 23.33
N ALA A 45 8.14 -2.26 22.29
CA ALA A 45 9.61 -2.30 22.32
C ALA A 45 10.19 -1.40 23.43
N ASN A 46 9.63 -0.19 23.63
CA ASN A 46 10.05 0.71 24.69
C ASN A 46 9.79 0.12 26.08
N GLU A 47 8.60 -0.43 26.33
CA GLU A 47 8.22 -1.05 27.62
C GLU A 47 9.10 -2.24 27.98
N ASN A 48 9.61 -2.95 26.98
CA ASN A 48 10.51 -4.10 27.16
C ASN A 48 12.01 -3.75 27.04
N GLY A 49 12.39 -2.48 27.11
CA GLY A 49 13.78 -2.02 27.10
C GLY A 49 14.50 -2.18 25.73
N ALA A 50 13.76 -2.51 24.67
CA ALA A 50 14.32 -2.66 23.32
C ALA A 50 14.39 -1.31 22.57
N HIS A 51 15.06 -0.32 23.18
CA HIS A 51 15.07 1.08 22.73
C HIS A 51 15.56 1.27 21.29
N LEU A 52 16.53 0.48 20.82
CA LEU A 52 16.98 0.54 19.43
C LEU A 52 15.86 0.16 18.46
N ARG A 53 15.09 -0.89 18.76
CA ARG A 53 13.93 -1.30 17.95
C ARG A 53 12.83 -0.24 17.98
N ALA A 54 12.56 0.33 19.15
CA ALA A 54 11.58 1.41 19.27
C ALA A 54 11.98 2.63 18.42
N LYS A 55 13.28 2.97 18.39
CA LYS A 55 13.78 4.04 17.55
C LYS A 55 13.59 3.72 16.06
N VAL A 56 13.93 2.52 15.62
CA VAL A 56 13.70 2.09 14.22
C VAL A 56 12.22 2.22 13.85
N MET A 57 11.30 1.78 14.74
CA MET A 57 9.85 1.92 14.52
C MET A 57 9.40 3.39 14.45
N ALA A 58 10.04 4.28 15.18
CA ALA A 58 9.78 5.72 15.07
C ALA A 58 10.25 6.26 13.72
N ASP A 59 11.47 5.90 13.32
CA ASP A 59 12.12 6.44 12.12
C ASP A 59 11.39 5.99 10.83
N ILE A 60 10.95 4.73 10.71
CA ILE A 60 10.27 4.22 9.51
C ILE A 60 8.99 4.98 9.16
N LYS A 61 8.32 5.59 10.15
CA LYS A 61 7.11 6.41 9.91
C LYS A 61 7.38 7.68 9.10
N THR A 62 8.63 8.05 8.89
CA THR A 62 9.01 9.29 8.21
C THR A 62 9.37 9.11 6.73
N TYR A 63 9.59 7.87 6.29
CA TYR A 63 10.01 7.59 4.91
C TYR A 63 9.20 6.50 4.19
N HIS A 64 8.10 6.06 4.80
CA HIS A 64 7.10 5.21 4.17
C HIS A 64 5.77 5.95 4.02
N THR A 65 4.95 5.49 3.09
CA THR A 65 3.61 6.01 2.84
C THR A 65 2.57 5.17 3.59
N THR A 66 1.62 5.82 4.24
CA THR A 66 0.50 5.11 4.86
C THR A 66 -0.50 4.60 3.82
N LEU A 67 -1.31 3.59 4.19
CA LEU A 67 -2.39 3.09 3.32
C LEU A 67 -3.36 4.21 2.89
N ILE A 68 -3.68 5.11 3.81
CA ILE A 68 -4.59 6.24 3.55
C ILE A 68 -3.96 7.20 2.54
N GLU A 69 -2.71 7.59 2.73
CA GLU A 69 -1.98 8.45 1.81
C GLU A 69 -1.82 7.80 0.42
N ALA A 70 -1.54 6.50 0.35
CA ALA A 70 -1.46 5.78 -0.93
C ALA A 70 -2.83 5.72 -1.64
N ALA A 71 -3.92 5.58 -0.89
CA ALA A 71 -5.28 5.66 -1.44
C ALA A 71 -5.60 7.07 -1.96
N GLU A 72 -5.17 8.12 -1.25
CA GLU A 72 -5.29 9.51 -1.71
C GLU A 72 -4.46 9.77 -2.98
N ILE A 73 -3.23 9.27 -3.05
CA ILE A 73 -2.37 9.34 -4.24
C ILE A 73 -3.09 8.70 -5.42
N ALA A 74 -3.63 7.48 -5.24
CA ALA A 74 -4.36 6.78 -6.29
C ALA A 74 -5.61 7.54 -6.76
N ASN A 75 -6.33 8.20 -5.84
CA ASN A 75 -7.48 9.03 -6.19
C ASN A 75 -7.07 10.29 -6.96
N LYS A 76 -6.03 10.99 -6.51
CA LYS A 76 -5.50 12.19 -7.19
C LYS A 76 -4.95 11.89 -8.57
N ALA A 77 -4.32 10.72 -8.74
CA ALA A 77 -3.79 10.26 -10.01
C ALA A 77 -4.86 9.62 -10.92
N ASN A 78 -6.12 9.51 -10.48
CA ASN A 78 -7.20 8.86 -11.22
C ASN A 78 -6.86 7.42 -11.66
N VAL A 79 -6.21 6.65 -10.78
CA VAL A 79 -5.82 5.27 -11.03
C VAL A 79 -7.04 4.36 -11.05
N LYS A 80 -7.14 3.39 -11.96
CA LYS A 80 -8.27 2.44 -11.99
C LYS A 80 -8.21 1.45 -10.84
N LYS A 81 -7.03 0.87 -10.56
CA LYS A 81 -6.84 -0.13 -9.49
C LYS A 81 -5.61 0.18 -8.65
N LEU A 82 -5.79 0.25 -7.33
CA LEU A 82 -4.69 0.33 -6.36
C LEU A 82 -4.38 -1.06 -5.82
N VAL A 83 -3.10 -1.43 -5.81
CA VAL A 83 -2.62 -2.68 -5.21
C VAL A 83 -1.56 -2.34 -4.18
N PHE A 84 -1.86 -2.62 -2.93
CA PHE A 84 -0.88 -2.48 -1.84
C PHE A 84 0.08 -3.66 -1.85
N TYR A 85 1.36 -3.37 -1.79
CA TYR A 85 2.43 -4.36 -1.64
C TYR A 85 3.49 -3.83 -0.66
N HIS A 86 4.55 -4.58 -0.37
CA HIS A 86 5.57 -4.19 0.62
C HIS A 86 4.93 -3.67 1.93
N LEU A 87 4.12 -4.54 2.54
CA LEU A 87 3.27 -4.18 3.68
C LEU A 87 4.09 -4.09 4.97
N THR A 88 3.98 -2.99 5.70
CA THR A 88 4.74 -2.75 6.94
C THR A 88 3.82 -2.33 8.10
N PRO A 89 3.74 -3.13 9.19
CA PRO A 89 4.19 -4.52 9.32
C PRO A 89 3.30 -5.46 8.52
N ALA A 90 3.88 -6.48 7.89
CA ALA A 90 3.09 -7.43 7.10
C ALA A 90 2.06 -8.18 7.99
N PRO A 91 0.77 -8.15 7.65
CA PRO A 91 -0.25 -8.90 8.38
C PRO A 91 -0.02 -10.41 8.18
N ARG A 92 -0.23 -11.19 9.25
CA ARG A 92 0.05 -12.65 9.24
C ARG A 92 -1.20 -13.52 9.20
N ASN A 93 -2.36 -12.92 9.33
CA ASN A 93 -3.65 -13.59 9.35
C ASN A 93 -4.77 -12.60 9.09
N TYR A 94 -5.96 -13.11 8.81
CA TYR A 94 -7.14 -12.32 8.50
C TYR A 94 -7.46 -11.21 9.52
N LEU A 95 -7.31 -11.48 10.82
CA LEU A 95 -7.59 -10.46 11.84
C LEU A 95 -6.60 -9.28 11.78
N THR A 96 -5.30 -9.59 11.63
CA THR A 96 -4.28 -8.54 11.49
C THR A 96 -4.40 -7.79 10.17
N GLU A 97 -4.91 -8.44 9.13
CA GLU A 97 -5.23 -7.81 7.85
C GLU A 97 -6.37 -6.79 7.99
N LEU A 98 -7.47 -7.15 8.65
CA LEU A 98 -8.57 -6.22 8.94
C LEU A 98 -8.11 -4.98 9.73
N ILE A 99 -7.19 -5.18 10.67
CA ILE A 99 -6.61 -4.07 11.43
C ILE A 99 -5.69 -3.24 10.52
N PHE A 100 -4.90 -3.88 9.67
CA PHE A 100 -3.96 -3.23 8.77
C PHE A 100 -4.64 -2.27 7.81
N VAL A 101 -5.72 -2.72 7.15
CA VAL A 101 -6.44 -1.95 6.12
C VAL A 101 -7.49 -0.97 6.68
N ARG A 102 -7.52 -0.81 8.00
CA ARG A 102 -8.53 0.03 8.65
C ARG A 102 -8.56 1.45 8.08
N GLY A 103 -9.74 1.90 7.66
CA GLY A 103 -10.00 3.25 7.14
C GLY A 103 -9.76 3.42 5.64
N VAL A 104 -9.17 2.46 4.95
CA VAL A 104 -8.90 2.57 3.50
C VAL A 104 -10.21 2.70 2.71
N ASP A 105 -11.22 1.93 3.07
CA ASP A 105 -12.53 1.93 2.41
C ASP A 105 -13.31 3.25 2.52
N GLU A 106 -12.95 4.08 3.46
CA GLU A 106 -13.52 5.43 3.61
C GLU A 106 -12.96 6.40 2.56
N VAL A 107 -11.75 6.11 2.06
CA VAL A 107 -11.02 6.93 1.08
C VAL A 107 -11.18 6.37 -0.33
N ARG A 108 -11.03 5.04 -0.49
CA ARG A 108 -11.07 4.36 -1.78
C ARG A 108 -11.62 2.94 -1.65
N LYS A 109 -12.49 2.55 -2.59
CA LYS A 109 -13.07 1.19 -2.63
C LYS A 109 -12.30 0.22 -3.55
N ASP A 110 -11.65 0.76 -4.57
CA ASP A 110 -11.04 -0.04 -5.64
C ASP A 110 -9.55 -0.31 -5.37
N TRP A 111 -9.31 -1.13 -4.36
CA TRP A 111 -7.99 -1.55 -3.94
C TRP A 111 -7.91 -3.07 -3.72
N SER A 112 -6.70 -3.59 -3.63
CA SER A 112 -6.41 -4.97 -3.22
C SER A 112 -5.13 -5.00 -2.39
N LEU A 113 -5.04 -5.97 -1.49
CA LEU A 113 -3.82 -6.28 -0.75
C LEU A 113 -3.10 -7.41 -1.49
N ALA A 114 -1.83 -7.22 -1.82
CA ALA A 114 -1.04 -8.26 -2.46
C ALA A 114 -0.34 -9.14 -1.42
N GLU A 115 -0.27 -10.40 -1.71
CA GLU A 115 0.54 -11.41 -1.03
C GLU A 115 1.41 -12.16 -2.04
N ASP A 116 2.30 -13.00 -1.57
CA ASP A 116 3.16 -13.80 -2.46
C ASP A 116 2.30 -14.69 -3.36
N GLY A 117 2.48 -14.56 -4.68
CA GLY A 117 1.67 -15.26 -5.67
C GLY A 117 0.46 -14.47 -6.20
N THR A 118 0.21 -13.25 -5.72
CA THR A 118 -0.83 -12.39 -6.30
C THR A 118 -0.48 -12.01 -7.74
N LEU A 119 -1.41 -12.28 -8.65
CA LEU A 119 -1.33 -11.95 -10.07
C LEU A 119 -2.30 -10.82 -10.41
N ILE A 120 -1.79 -9.81 -11.12
CA ILE A 120 -2.62 -8.79 -11.75
C ILE A 120 -2.59 -9.01 -13.26
N ILE A 121 -3.74 -9.36 -13.82
CA ILE A 121 -3.88 -9.68 -15.26
C ILE A 121 -4.60 -8.54 -15.94
N LEU A 122 -3.99 -8.00 -16.98
CA LEU A 122 -4.55 -6.96 -17.85
C LEU A 122 -4.80 -7.56 -19.25
N PRO A 123 -5.98 -8.13 -19.52
CA PRO A 123 -6.25 -8.81 -20.78
C PRO A 123 -6.14 -7.85 -21.97
N VAL A 124 -5.56 -8.32 -23.06
CA VAL A 124 -5.45 -7.54 -24.31
C VAL A 124 -6.85 -7.33 -24.89
N GLY A 125 -7.18 -6.07 -25.24
CA GLY A 125 -8.47 -5.73 -25.85
C GLY A 125 -9.63 -5.66 -24.85
N SER A 126 -9.38 -5.73 -23.54
CA SER A 126 -10.38 -5.55 -22.48
C SER A 126 -9.97 -4.38 -21.56
N GLU A 127 -10.95 -3.80 -20.88
CA GLU A 127 -10.76 -2.83 -19.80
C GLU A 127 -10.65 -3.52 -18.43
N ASP A 128 -10.80 -4.83 -18.36
CA ASP A 128 -10.80 -5.60 -17.13
C ASP A 128 -9.43 -5.60 -16.44
N ILE A 129 -9.44 -5.53 -15.12
CA ILE A 129 -8.28 -5.74 -14.25
C ILE A 129 -8.61 -6.91 -13.34
N ILE A 130 -7.96 -8.05 -13.58
CA ILE A 130 -8.23 -9.29 -12.86
C ILE A 130 -7.16 -9.46 -11.78
N VAL A 131 -7.59 -9.63 -10.54
CA VAL A 131 -6.74 -10.00 -9.41
C VAL A 131 -6.94 -11.48 -9.13
N ALA A 132 -5.88 -12.27 -9.15
CA ALA A 132 -5.90 -13.71 -8.90
C ALA A 132 -4.73 -14.10 -7.98
N ASN A 133 -4.85 -15.18 -7.27
CA ASN A 133 -3.80 -15.80 -6.49
C ASN A 133 -3.41 -17.16 -7.08
N MET A 134 -2.10 -17.45 -7.10
CA MET A 134 -1.58 -18.77 -7.50
C MET A 134 -1.65 -19.76 -6.35
#